data_a040937fc29507d74d955ebe63f2ae43
#
_entry.id   a040937fc29507d74d955ebe63f2ae43
#
_cell.length_a   1.000
_cell.length_b   1.000
_cell.length_c   1.000
_cell.angle_alpha   90.00
_cell.angle_beta   90.00
_cell.angle_gamma   90.00
#
_symmetry.space_group_name_H-M   'P 1'
#
loop_
_entity.id
_entity.type
_entity.pdbx_description
1 polymer ?
#
loop_
_entity_poly.entity_id
_entity_poly.type
_entity_poly.pdbx_seq_one_letter_code
_entity_poly.pdbx_strand_id
1 'polypeptide(L)'
;MAKYLRTSGITAELENLIREAKKELYIISPYLKLSDNMKELLNDKEREKVDVRMIFGKQELAPTEMSFLEKLKYVRLYISKNLHAKCYLNENKMIIASMNLYEFSQQHNREMGILIDAENEEDKQVYEDASSDIESIMHNSEDFSYVQAPQKRIVEEKETKNGENHLTKTKKYSNSKLLTTKELSQKTGLSSRKINSWFVDHRLMYKKEDDWVATKKGKEIGGIERNGQYGQFIIWPEEIAQEITE
;
A
#
# COMPACT_ATOMS: atom_id res chain seq x y z
N MET A 1 -26.33 15.08 -15.59
CA MET A 1 -26.44 15.71 -14.25
C MET A 1 -25.97 14.73 -13.18
N ALA A 2 -25.05 15.15 -12.35
CA ALA A 2 -24.45 14.29 -11.34
C ALA A 2 -25.50 13.72 -10.36
N LYS A 3 -25.32 12.46 -9.96
CA LYS A 3 -26.24 11.71 -9.10
C LYS A 3 -25.63 11.49 -7.72
N TYR A 4 -26.35 11.89 -6.66
CA TYR A 4 -25.94 11.59 -5.28
C TYR A 4 -26.10 10.10 -4.96
N LEU A 5 -25.10 9.52 -4.29
CA LEU A 5 -25.07 8.12 -3.89
C LEU A 5 -24.93 7.97 -2.37
N ARG A 6 -25.73 7.09 -1.78
CA ARG A 6 -25.52 6.56 -0.43
C ARG A 6 -24.64 5.31 -0.48
N THR A 7 -24.23 4.78 0.66
CA THR A 7 -23.35 3.61 0.79
C THR A 7 -23.71 2.48 -0.19
N SER A 8 -24.97 2.00 -0.17
CA SER A 8 -25.41 0.92 -1.07
C SER A 8 -25.41 1.32 -2.55
N GLY A 9 -25.71 2.59 -2.82
CA GLY A 9 -25.65 3.13 -4.18
C GLY A 9 -24.22 3.21 -4.70
N ILE A 10 -23.24 3.60 -3.85
CA ILE A 10 -21.83 3.62 -4.24
C ILE A 10 -21.36 2.21 -4.59
N THR A 11 -21.67 1.21 -3.76
CA THR A 11 -21.28 -0.19 -4.00
C THR A 11 -21.86 -0.71 -5.32
N ALA A 12 -23.15 -0.49 -5.56
CA ALA A 12 -23.82 -0.94 -6.78
C ALA A 12 -23.28 -0.24 -8.05
N GLU A 13 -23.12 1.09 -7.99
CA GLU A 13 -22.60 1.85 -9.13
C GLU A 13 -21.10 1.58 -9.37
N LEU A 14 -20.32 1.29 -8.34
CA LEU A 14 -18.93 0.89 -8.49
C LEU A 14 -18.81 -0.46 -9.22
N GLU A 15 -19.63 -1.44 -8.87
CA GLU A 15 -19.67 -2.72 -9.59
C GLU A 15 -20.08 -2.51 -11.06
N ASN A 16 -21.11 -1.68 -11.32
CA ASN A 16 -21.54 -1.35 -12.66
C ASN A 16 -20.44 -0.65 -13.45
N LEU A 17 -19.78 0.35 -12.86
CA LEU A 17 -18.68 1.09 -13.46
C LEU A 17 -17.54 0.16 -13.88
N ILE A 18 -17.17 -0.80 -13.03
CA ILE A 18 -16.14 -1.79 -13.34
C ILE A 18 -16.60 -2.71 -14.48
N ARG A 19 -17.84 -3.22 -14.44
CA ARG A 19 -18.39 -4.10 -15.48
C ARG A 19 -18.45 -3.40 -16.84
N GLU A 20 -18.80 -2.12 -16.86
CA GLU A 20 -18.95 -1.31 -18.07
C GLU A 20 -17.62 -0.87 -18.68
N ALA A 21 -16.52 -0.84 -17.93
CA ALA A 21 -15.20 -0.48 -18.43
C ALA A 21 -14.78 -1.37 -19.61
N LYS A 22 -14.41 -0.76 -20.74
CA LYS A 22 -14.00 -1.46 -21.98
C LYS A 22 -12.59 -1.10 -22.42
N LYS A 23 -12.09 0.07 -22.06
CA LYS A 23 -10.78 0.57 -22.44
C LYS A 23 -9.87 0.72 -21.23
N GLU A 24 -10.33 1.46 -20.23
CA GLU A 24 -9.55 1.80 -19.05
C GLU A 24 -10.40 1.83 -17.79
N LEU A 25 -9.77 1.56 -16.67
CA LEU A 25 -10.37 1.59 -15.35
C LEU A 25 -9.34 2.13 -14.36
N TYR A 26 -9.67 3.21 -13.67
CA TYR A 26 -8.85 3.75 -12.59
C TYR A 26 -9.53 3.49 -11.25
N ILE A 27 -8.75 3.00 -10.30
CA ILE A 27 -9.17 2.73 -8.92
C ILE A 27 -8.22 3.48 -8.01
N ILE A 28 -8.68 4.60 -7.46
CA ILE A 28 -7.91 5.45 -6.56
C ILE A 28 -8.48 5.29 -5.15
N SER A 29 -7.71 4.69 -4.25
CA SER A 29 -8.12 4.49 -2.86
C SER A 29 -6.91 4.38 -1.95
N PRO A 30 -6.80 5.18 -0.86
CA PRO A 30 -5.67 5.10 0.07
C PRO A 30 -5.50 3.73 0.70
N TYR A 31 -6.59 2.98 0.86
CA TYR A 31 -6.62 1.64 1.42
C TYR A 31 -7.28 0.69 0.44
N LEU A 32 -6.65 -0.45 0.18
CA LEU A 32 -7.15 -1.51 -0.68
C LEU A 32 -7.32 -2.79 0.12
N LYS A 33 -8.51 -3.37 0.09
CA LYS A 33 -8.80 -4.73 0.50
C LYS A 33 -9.88 -5.27 -0.41
N LEU A 34 -9.50 -6.19 -1.26
CA LEU A 34 -10.36 -6.71 -2.32
C LEU A 34 -11.28 -7.80 -1.76
N SER A 35 -12.60 -7.60 -1.87
CA SER A 35 -13.57 -8.68 -1.67
C SER A 35 -13.44 -9.71 -2.79
N ASP A 36 -13.99 -10.90 -2.57
CA ASP A 36 -13.99 -11.94 -3.61
C ASP A 36 -14.75 -11.51 -4.86
N ASN A 37 -15.87 -10.81 -4.72
CA ASN A 37 -16.59 -10.21 -5.85
C ASN A 37 -15.71 -9.21 -6.63
N MET A 38 -14.93 -8.37 -5.94
CA MET A 38 -14.01 -7.44 -6.61
C MET A 38 -12.91 -8.18 -7.38
N LYS A 39 -12.39 -9.27 -6.83
CA LYS A 39 -11.40 -10.11 -7.51
C LYS A 39 -11.99 -10.77 -8.77
N GLU A 40 -13.26 -11.22 -8.72
CA GLU A 40 -13.95 -11.73 -9.91
C GLU A 40 -14.08 -10.66 -10.99
N LEU A 41 -14.52 -9.46 -10.63
CA LEU A 41 -14.63 -8.33 -11.57
C LEU A 41 -13.27 -7.97 -12.20
N LEU A 42 -12.20 -7.94 -11.43
CA LEU A 42 -10.85 -7.68 -11.96
C LEU A 42 -10.37 -8.82 -12.88
N ASN A 43 -10.70 -10.09 -12.58
CA ASN A 43 -10.41 -11.21 -13.47
C ASN A 43 -11.17 -11.11 -14.81
N ASP A 44 -12.40 -10.59 -14.79
CA ASP A 44 -13.16 -10.36 -16.01
C ASP A 44 -12.51 -9.26 -16.84
N LYS A 45 -12.06 -8.16 -16.21
CA LYS A 45 -11.33 -7.08 -16.90
C LYS A 45 -9.97 -7.56 -17.46
N GLU A 46 -9.28 -8.45 -16.77
CA GLU A 46 -8.07 -9.12 -17.28
C GLU A 46 -8.37 -9.90 -18.57
N ARG A 47 -9.47 -10.67 -18.63
CA ARG A 47 -9.88 -11.40 -19.82
C ARG A 47 -10.28 -10.47 -20.96
N GLU A 48 -10.93 -9.35 -20.64
CA GLU A 48 -11.33 -8.33 -21.60
C GLU A 48 -10.15 -7.42 -22.03
N LYS A 49 -8.98 -7.55 -21.38
CA LYS A 49 -7.76 -6.77 -21.62
C LYS A 49 -7.95 -5.27 -21.39
N VAL A 50 -8.77 -4.92 -20.42
CA VAL A 50 -8.97 -3.54 -19.98
C VAL A 50 -7.73 -3.07 -19.24
N ASP A 51 -7.23 -1.86 -19.54
CA ASP A 51 -6.11 -1.24 -18.85
C ASP A 51 -6.56 -0.76 -17.46
N VAL A 52 -6.24 -1.52 -16.41
CA VAL A 52 -6.61 -1.20 -15.03
C VAL A 52 -5.44 -0.56 -14.31
N ARG A 53 -5.67 0.63 -13.74
CA ARG A 53 -4.68 1.39 -12.98
C ARG A 53 -5.17 1.57 -11.56
N MET A 54 -4.46 1.01 -10.59
CA MET A 54 -4.80 1.09 -9.17
C MET A 54 -3.77 1.94 -8.44
N ILE A 55 -4.23 3.04 -7.83
CA ILE A 55 -3.39 3.97 -7.07
C ILE A 55 -3.77 3.85 -5.60
N PHE A 56 -2.79 3.51 -4.75
CA PHE A 56 -2.99 3.38 -3.31
C PHE A 56 -1.83 4.00 -2.52
N GLY A 57 -1.92 4.09 -1.18
CA GLY A 57 -0.90 4.89 -0.53
C GLY A 57 -0.65 4.70 0.95
N LYS A 58 -1.58 4.17 1.70
CA LYS A 58 -1.45 4.20 3.17
C LYS A 58 -1.26 2.86 3.83
N GLN A 59 -1.42 1.77 3.11
CA GLN A 59 -1.33 0.43 3.67
C GLN A 59 -0.56 -0.48 2.72
N GLU A 60 0.34 -1.29 3.26
CA GLU A 60 0.91 -2.40 2.50
C GLU A 60 -0.23 -3.38 2.15
N LEU A 61 -0.27 -3.80 0.90
CA LEU A 61 -1.21 -4.83 0.48
C LEU A 61 -0.90 -6.14 1.20
N ALA A 62 -1.93 -6.83 1.65
CA ALA A 62 -1.75 -8.15 2.22
C ALA A 62 -1.06 -9.08 1.20
N PRO A 63 -0.19 -10.02 1.61
CA PRO A 63 0.52 -10.91 0.70
C PRO A 63 -0.40 -11.70 -0.24
N THR A 64 -1.61 -12.04 0.21
CA THR A 64 -2.63 -12.73 -0.59
C THR A 64 -3.22 -11.84 -1.68
N GLU A 65 -3.44 -10.56 -1.40
CA GLU A 65 -3.93 -9.58 -2.37
C GLU A 65 -2.85 -9.25 -3.38
N MET A 66 -1.61 -9.07 -2.91
CA MET A 66 -0.46 -8.85 -3.77
C MET A 66 -0.27 -10.03 -4.73
N SER A 67 -0.27 -11.27 -4.21
CA SER A 67 -0.15 -12.48 -5.05
C SER A 67 -1.30 -12.66 -6.02
N PHE A 68 -2.47 -12.09 -5.76
CA PHE A 68 -3.58 -12.05 -6.71
C PHE A 68 -3.32 -11.02 -7.81
N LEU A 69 -3.02 -9.78 -7.44
CA LEU A 69 -2.82 -8.67 -8.38
C LEU A 69 -1.61 -8.88 -9.30
N GLU A 70 -0.53 -9.47 -8.82
CA GLU A 70 0.67 -9.81 -9.62
C GLU A 70 0.40 -10.81 -10.75
N LYS A 71 -0.69 -11.57 -10.70
CA LYS A 71 -1.07 -12.49 -11.78
C LYS A 71 -1.78 -11.81 -12.93
N LEU A 72 -2.27 -10.59 -12.73
CA LEU A 72 -3.06 -9.83 -13.70
C LEU A 72 -2.11 -8.97 -14.54
N LYS A 73 -2.08 -9.20 -15.84
CA LYS A 73 -1.16 -8.54 -16.79
C LYS A 73 -1.61 -7.14 -17.18
N TYR A 74 -2.92 -6.89 -17.11
CA TYR A 74 -3.54 -5.63 -17.49
C TYR A 74 -3.83 -4.74 -16.27
N VAL A 75 -3.38 -5.14 -15.07
CA VAL A 75 -3.46 -4.34 -13.84
C VAL A 75 -2.10 -3.76 -13.51
N ARG A 76 -2.03 -2.42 -13.42
CA ARG A 76 -0.84 -1.67 -13.02
C ARG A 76 -1.08 -1.03 -11.65
N LEU A 77 -0.09 -1.15 -10.77
CA LEU A 77 -0.16 -0.68 -9.39
C LEU A 77 0.75 0.53 -9.19
N TYR A 78 0.26 1.56 -8.55
CA TYR A 78 0.99 2.78 -8.23
C TYR A 78 0.87 3.12 -6.75
N ILE A 79 1.95 3.61 -6.14
CA ILE A 79 1.96 4.08 -4.75
C ILE A 79 2.06 5.59 -4.70
N SER A 80 1.14 6.22 -3.99
CA SER A 80 1.15 7.64 -3.67
C SER A 80 1.08 7.84 -2.15
N LYS A 81 2.20 8.18 -1.52
CA LYS A 81 2.38 8.21 -0.04
C LYS A 81 1.39 9.12 0.69
N ASN A 82 0.95 10.20 0.06
CA ASN A 82 0.05 11.19 0.65
C ASN A 82 -1.39 11.08 0.12
N LEU A 83 -1.73 9.97 -0.55
CA LEU A 83 -3.04 9.77 -1.12
C LEU A 83 -4.13 9.74 -0.04
N HIS A 84 -5.18 10.54 -0.24
CA HIS A 84 -6.40 10.47 0.55
C HIS A 84 -7.66 10.51 -0.32
N ALA A 85 -7.53 10.73 -1.62
CA ALA A 85 -8.61 10.69 -2.58
C ALA A 85 -9.21 9.28 -2.72
N LYS A 86 -10.52 9.20 -2.96
CA LYS A 86 -11.23 7.99 -3.34
C LYS A 86 -12.03 8.33 -4.59
N CYS A 87 -11.58 7.79 -5.69
CA CYS A 87 -12.18 8.02 -6.99
C CYS A 87 -12.08 6.76 -7.84
N TYR A 88 -13.14 6.44 -8.52
CA TYR A 88 -13.26 5.27 -9.38
C TYR A 88 -13.81 5.74 -10.71
N LEU A 89 -13.13 5.44 -11.81
CA LEU A 89 -13.59 5.88 -13.13
C LEU A 89 -13.25 4.88 -14.22
N ASN A 90 -14.10 4.86 -15.23
CA ASN A 90 -13.84 4.27 -16.54
C ASN A 90 -13.94 5.36 -17.60
N GLU A 91 -13.85 5.02 -18.86
CA GLU A 91 -13.90 5.98 -19.99
C GLU A 91 -15.16 6.87 -20.08
N ASN A 92 -16.24 6.54 -19.34
CA ASN A 92 -17.54 7.23 -19.45
C ASN A 92 -18.07 7.75 -18.10
N LYS A 93 -17.72 7.11 -16.98
CA LYS A 93 -18.30 7.39 -15.67
C LYS A 93 -17.23 7.55 -14.60
N MET A 94 -17.54 8.37 -13.61
CA MET A 94 -16.70 8.59 -12.44
C MET A 94 -17.53 8.57 -11.16
N ILE A 95 -16.98 7.96 -10.12
CA ILE A 95 -17.53 8.02 -8.76
C ILE A 95 -16.48 8.68 -7.86
N ILE A 96 -16.80 9.84 -7.29
CA ILE A 96 -16.03 10.46 -6.20
C ILE A 96 -16.79 10.18 -4.91
N ALA A 97 -16.12 9.57 -3.92
CA ALA A 97 -16.79 9.13 -2.71
C ALA A 97 -15.93 9.26 -1.46
N SER A 98 -16.55 9.14 -0.30
CA SER A 98 -15.83 8.93 0.97
C SER A 98 -15.37 7.47 1.13
N MET A 99 -15.98 6.53 0.40
CA MET A 99 -15.75 5.09 0.50
C MET A 99 -14.39 4.67 -0.04
N ASN A 100 -13.58 4.04 0.82
CA ASN A 100 -12.39 3.33 0.38
C ASN A 100 -12.77 2.00 -0.29
N LEU A 101 -11.91 1.50 -1.18
CA LEU A 101 -12.02 0.15 -1.69
C LEU A 101 -11.56 -0.85 -0.61
N TYR A 102 -12.33 -0.91 0.44
CA TYR A 102 -12.09 -1.72 1.61
C TYR A 102 -13.40 -2.39 2.02
N GLU A 103 -13.43 -3.71 2.09
CA GLU A 103 -14.62 -4.52 2.35
C GLU A 103 -15.43 -4.04 3.56
N PHE A 104 -14.76 -3.66 4.66
CA PHE A 104 -15.40 -3.15 5.85
C PHE A 104 -16.16 -1.83 5.63
N SER A 105 -15.61 -0.92 4.81
CA SER A 105 -16.27 0.37 4.50
C SER A 105 -17.58 0.15 3.75
N GLN A 106 -17.63 -0.86 2.89
CA GLN A 106 -18.83 -1.19 2.11
C GLN A 106 -19.96 -1.77 2.97
N GLN A 107 -19.63 -2.43 4.08
CA GLN A 107 -20.61 -3.16 4.90
C GLN A 107 -21.06 -2.42 6.17
N HIS A 108 -20.19 -1.60 6.77
CA HIS A 108 -20.43 -1.06 8.12
C HIS A 108 -20.44 0.46 8.21
N ASN A 109 -19.86 1.17 7.25
CA ASN A 109 -19.79 2.63 7.29
C ASN A 109 -20.99 3.28 6.61
N ARG A 110 -21.30 4.51 7.03
CA ARG A 110 -22.16 5.41 6.26
C ARG A 110 -21.28 6.25 5.35
N GLU A 111 -21.41 5.99 4.07
CA GLU A 111 -20.61 6.63 3.03
C GLU A 111 -21.50 7.49 2.13
N MET A 112 -20.91 8.49 1.50
CA MET A 112 -21.56 9.33 0.50
C MET A 112 -20.66 9.48 -0.72
N GLY A 113 -21.28 9.68 -1.88
CA GLY A 113 -20.56 9.88 -3.13
C GLY A 113 -21.42 10.54 -4.18
N ILE A 114 -20.77 10.83 -5.29
CA ILE A 114 -21.38 11.42 -6.48
C ILE A 114 -20.96 10.58 -7.68
N LEU A 115 -21.93 10.19 -8.50
CA LEU A 115 -21.71 9.62 -9.83
C LEU A 115 -21.78 10.76 -10.84
N ILE A 116 -20.75 10.84 -11.67
CA ILE A 116 -20.55 11.80 -12.74
C ILE A 116 -20.56 11.03 -14.06
N ASP A 117 -21.29 11.48 -15.05
CA ASP A 117 -21.42 10.84 -16.36
C ASP A 117 -20.84 11.75 -17.45
N ALA A 118 -19.73 11.33 -18.08
CA ALA A 118 -19.04 12.09 -19.11
C ALA A 118 -19.89 12.32 -20.37
N GLU A 119 -20.91 11.48 -20.61
CA GLU A 119 -21.85 11.66 -21.73
C GLU A 119 -22.88 12.77 -21.47
N ASN A 120 -22.99 13.22 -20.21
CA ASN A 120 -23.88 14.32 -19.84
C ASN A 120 -23.14 15.66 -19.95
N GLU A 121 -23.65 16.57 -20.79
CA GLU A 121 -23.00 17.88 -21.05
C GLU A 121 -22.75 18.70 -19.78
N GLU A 122 -23.63 18.60 -18.75
CA GLU A 122 -23.48 19.34 -17.49
C GLU A 122 -22.38 18.76 -16.61
N ASP A 123 -22.04 17.48 -16.77
CA ASP A 123 -21.06 16.74 -15.96
C ASP A 123 -19.68 16.67 -16.62
N LYS A 124 -19.63 16.88 -17.94
CA LYS A 124 -18.44 16.67 -18.77
C LYS A 124 -17.21 17.41 -18.28
N GLN A 125 -17.35 18.71 -17.97
CA GLN A 125 -16.24 19.53 -17.51
C GLN A 125 -15.69 19.00 -16.16
N VAL A 126 -16.57 18.61 -15.24
CA VAL A 126 -16.15 18.05 -13.94
C VAL A 126 -15.43 16.73 -14.13
N TYR A 127 -15.89 15.88 -15.05
CA TYR A 127 -15.23 14.63 -15.39
C TYR A 127 -13.82 14.86 -15.96
N GLU A 128 -13.67 15.78 -16.90
CA GLU A 128 -12.40 16.11 -17.54
C GLU A 128 -11.38 16.70 -16.54
N ASP A 129 -11.82 17.65 -15.71
CA ASP A 129 -10.97 18.28 -14.69
C ASP A 129 -10.48 17.26 -13.66
N ALA A 130 -11.37 16.40 -13.16
CA ALA A 130 -11.02 15.39 -12.19
C ALA A 130 -10.15 14.28 -12.79
N SER A 131 -10.37 13.89 -14.05
CA SER A 131 -9.54 12.94 -14.77
C SER A 131 -8.11 13.46 -14.94
N SER A 132 -7.97 14.74 -15.29
CA SER A 132 -6.67 15.40 -15.39
C SER A 132 -5.90 15.40 -14.05
N ASP A 133 -6.58 15.65 -12.94
CA ASP A 133 -5.98 15.60 -11.61
C ASP A 133 -5.55 14.17 -11.22
N ILE A 134 -6.36 13.17 -11.55
CA ILE A 134 -6.02 11.75 -11.35
C ILE A 134 -4.79 11.34 -12.15
N GLU A 135 -4.67 11.77 -13.40
CA GLU A 135 -3.47 11.53 -14.21
C GLU A 135 -2.24 12.18 -13.59
N SER A 136 -2.38 13.41 -13.05
CA SER A 136 -1.32 14.08 -12.33
C SER A 136 -0.91 13.31 -11.07
N ILE A 137 -1.86 12.80 -10.29
CA ILE A 137 -1.60 11.93 -9.13
C ILE A 137 -0.84 10.69 -9.55
N MET A 138 -1.25 10.04 -10.64
CA MET A 138 -0.61 8.84 -11.16
C MET A 138 0.82 9.10 -11.60
N HIS A 139 1.06 10.17 -12.37
CA HIS A 139 2.41 10.54 -12.84
C HIS A 139 3.38 10.90 -11.69
N ASN A 140 2.85 11.39 -10.58
CA ASN A 140 3.63 11.69 -9.37
C ASN A 140 3.69 10.51 -8.39
N SER A 141 3.15 9.36 -8.75
CA SER A 141 3.17 8.12 -7.96
C SER A 141 4.34 7.23 -8.36
N GLU A 142 4.85 6.47 -7.41
CA GLU A 142 5.87 5.46 -7.69
C GLU A 142 5.22 4.24 -8.36
N ASP A 143 5.76 3.77 -9.47
CA ASP A 143 5.31 2.53 -10.10
C ASP A 143 5.67 1.33 -9.21
N PHE A 144 4.66 0.67 -8.68
CA PHE A 144 4.82 -0.44 -7.74
C PHE A 144 5.07 -1.78 -8.44
N SER A 145 4.58 -1.94 -9.67
CA SER A 145 4.70 -3.19 -10.43
C SER A 145 6.16 -3.53 -10.76
N TYR A 146 7.05 -2.53 -10.82
CA TYR A 146 8.47 -2.70 -11.13
C TYR A 146 9.37 -2.80 -9.90
N VAL A 147 8.92 -2.43 -8.72
CA VAL A 147 9.78 -2.27 -7.53
C VAL A 147 9.86 -3.52 -6.66
N GLN A 148 8.91 -4.45 -6.74
CA GLN A 148 8.91 -5.63 -5.86
C GLN A 148 8.35 -6.90 -6.50
N ALA A 149 8.92 -7.36 -7.60
CA ALA A 149 8.93 -8.80 -7.81
C ALA A 149 10.05 -9.37 -6.92
N PRO A 150 9.78 -10.13 -5.85
CA PRO A 150 10.81 -10.96 -5.26
C PRO A 150 11.19 -11.98 -6.32
N GLN A 151 12.36 -11.83 -6.92
CA GLN A 151 12.93 -12.90 -7.73
C GLN A 151 12.97 -14.15 -6.85
N LYS A 152 12.07 -15.09 -7.07
CA LYS A 152 12.23 -16.46 -6.63
C LYS A 152 13.51 -16.96 -7.30
N ARG A 153 14.62 -16.89 -6.57
CA ARG A 153 15.79 -17.70 -6.92
C ARG A 153 15.35 -19.15 -6.81
N ILE A 154 15.16 -19.77 -7.97
CA ILE A 154 15.19 -21.22 -8.10
C ILE A 154 16.61 -21.59 -7.71
N VAL A 155 16.76 -22.19 -6.54
CA VAL A 155 18.02 -22.81 -6.13
C VAL A 155 18.13 -24.09 -6.94
N GLU A 156 18.77 -24.02 -8.11
CA GLU A 156 19.40 -25.20 -8.69
C GLU A 156 20.74 -25.37 -7.98
N GLU A 157 20.81 -26.39 -7.15
CA GLU A 157 22.08 -26.89 -6.64
C GLU A 157 22.94 -27.34 -7.83
N LYS A 158 24.00 -26.58 -8.11
CA LYS A 158 25.19 -27.08 -8.77
C LYS A 158 26.41 -26.55 -8.02
N GLU A 159 27.06 -27.50 -7.32
CA GLU A 159 28.42 -27.31 -6.84
C GLU A 159 29.36 -26.92 -7.97
N THR A 160 30.03 -25.80 -7.83
CA THR A 160 31.43 -25.65 -8.26
C THR A 160 32.10 -24.46 -7.55
N LYS A 161 33.29 -24.74 -7.13
CA LYS A 161 34.21 -23.93 -6.33
C LYS A 161 34.70 -22.67 -7.05
N ASN A 162 35.05 -21.70 -6.22
CA ASN A 162 36.05 -20.62 -6.34
C ASN A 162 35.55 -19.22 -6.70
N GLY A 163 35.76 -18.30 -5.77
CA GLY A 163 36.42 -17.02 -6.02
C GLY A 163 35.64 -15.76 -5.65
N GLU A 164 35.97 -15.22 -4.49
CA GLU A 164 36.02 -13.79 -4.12
C GLU A 164 34.71 -12.96 -3.88
N ASN A 165 34.47 -12.82 -2.61
CA ASN A 165 34.03 -11.67 -1.80
C ASN A 165 33.46 -10.40 -2.47
N HIS A 166 32.16 -10.18 -2.24
CA HIS A 166 31.66 -8.89 -1.79
C HIS A 166 30.59 -9.13 -0.69
N LEU A 167 31.09 -9.24 0.51
CA LEU A 167 30.33 -9.28 1.76
C LEU A 167 29.88 -7.85 2.11
N THR A 168 28.60 -7.52 1.90
CA THR A 168 27.94 -6.52 2.72
C THR A 168 27.79 -7.13 4.13
N LYS A 169 28.68 -6.72 5.03
CA LYS A 169 28.70 -7.12 6.43
C LYS A 169 27.40 -6.68 7.11
N THR A 170 26.50 -7.61 7.38
CA THR A 170 25.49 -7.46 8.42
C THR A 170 26.21 -7.39 9.76
N LYS A 171 26.28 -6.21 10.35
CA LYS A 171 26.82 -6.01 11.70
C LYS A 171 25.89 -6.71 12.68
N LYS A 172 26.31 -7.86 13.22
CA LYS A 172 25.71 -8.48 14.39
C LYS A 172 26.22 -7.73 15.62
N TYR A 173 25.34 -6.99 16.27
CA TYR A 173 25.63 -6.39 17.58
C TYR A 173 25.46 -7.47 18.66
N SER A 174 26.51 -8.23 18.94
CA SER A 174 26.54 -9.19 20.05
C SER A 174 27.22 -8.53 21.26
N ASN A 175 26.52 -8.38 22.37
CA ASN A 175 26.91 -7.81 23.66
C ASN A 175 26.59 -6.34 23.91
N SER A 176 25.62 -5.77 23.23
CA SER A 176 25.20 -4.37 23.39
C SER A 176 24.15 -4.20 24.47
N LYS A 177 24.16 -3.07 25.15
CA LYS A 177 23.04 -2.64 26.00
C LYS A 177 21.81 -2.44 25.11
N LEU A 178 20.68 -3.02 25.52
CA LEU A 178 19.41 -2.88 24.78
C LEU A 178 18.63 -1.70 25.30
N LEU A 179 18.16 -0.84 24.42
CA LEU A 179 17.42 0.39 24.73
C LEU A 179 16.03 0.36 24.13
N THR A 180 15.08 0.91 24.86
CA THR A 180 13.74 1.22 24.35
C THR A 180 13.79 2.42 23.39
N THR A 181 12.75 2.61 22.57
CA THR A 181 12.64 3.82 21.72
C THR A 181 12.70 5.11 22.53
N LYS A 182 12.19 5.09 23.79
CA LYS A 182 12.24 6.25 24.69
C LYS A 182 13.68 6.56 25.11
N GLU A 183 14.46 5.55 25.45
CA GLU A 183 15.88 5.72 25.81
C GLU A 183 16.72 6.14 24.61
N LEU A 184 16.45 5.57 23.41
CA LEU A 184 17.03 6.04 22.16
C LEU A 184 16.70 7.50 21.86
N SER A 185 15.47 7.94 22.14
CA SER A 185 15.04 9.33 22.02
C SER A 185 15.88 10.28 22.92
N GLN A 186 16.13 9.87 24.16
CA GLN A 186 16.99 10.64 25.06
C GLN A 186 18.45 10.74 24.58
N LYS A 187 18.93 9.66 23.95
CA LYS A 187 20.31 9.60 23.47
C LYS A 187 20.54 10.36 22.17
N THR A 188 19.58 10.30 21.24
CA THR A 188 19.69 10.89 19.89
C THR A 188 19.15 12.34 19.80
N GLY A 189 18.38 12.79 20.81
CA GLY A 189 17.67 14.05 20.76
C GLY A 189 16.45 14.07 19.81
N LEU A 190 16.16 12.95 19.14
CA LEU A 190 15.00 12.82 18.26
C LEU A 190 13.77 12.35 19.04
N SER A 191 12.58 12.75 18.62
CA SER A 191 11.34 12.24 19.23
C SER A 191 11.18 10.74 18.97
N SER A 192 10.58 10.00 19.92
CA SER A 192 10.26 8.57 19.75
C SER A 192 9.46 8.29 18.47
N ARG A 193 8.63 9.25 18.04
CA ARG A 193 7.88 9.15 16.78
C ARG A 193 8.79 9.15 15.55
N LYS A 194 9.81 10.01 15.52
CA LYS A 194 10.80 10.06 14.43
C LYS A 194 11.63 8.79 14.39
N ILE A 195 12.03 8.28 15.56
CA ILE A 195 12.79 7.04 15.68
C ILE A 195 11.98 5.84 15.20
N ASN A 196 10.70 5.74 15.61
CA ASN A 196 9.81 4.69 15.12
C ASN A 196 9.61 4.77 13.60
N SER A 197 9.45 5.99 13.05
CA SER A 197 9.36 6.18 11.60
C SER A 197 10.63 5.68 10.91
N TRP A 198 11.80 6.02 11.44
CA TRP A 198 13.08 5.56 10.91
C TRP A 198 13.19 4.04 10.89
N PHE A 199 12.79 3.35 11.96
CA PHE A 199 12.78 1.88 12.01
C PHE A 199 11.83 1.26 10.98
N VAL A 200 10.67 1.85 10.77
CA VAL A 200 9.70 1.41 9.75
C VAL A 200 10.26 1.64 8.34
N ASP A 201 10.80 2.83 8.07
CA ASP A 201 11.38 3.19 6.77
C ASP A 201 12.58 2.29 6.40
N HIS A 202 13.37 1.86 7.41
CA HIS A 202 14.48 0.92 7.24
C HIS A 202 14.04 -0.56 7.27
N ARG A 203 12.72 -0.80 7.36
CA ARG A 203 12.13 -2.15 7.38
C ARG A 203 12.63 -3.02 8.53
N LEU A 204 12.84 -2.43 9.69
CA LEU A 204 13.30 -3.12 10.88
C LEU A 204 12.15 -3.53 11.78
N MET A 205 11.04 -2.82 11.74
CA MET A 205 9.80 -3.14 12.43
C MET A 205 8.58 -2.67 11.64
N TYR A 206 7.42 -3.17 12.03
CA TYR A 206 6.11 -2.73 11.53
C TYR A 206 5.08 -2.76 12.67
N LYS A 207 3.98 -2.04 12.48
CA LYS A 207 2.86 -2.04 13.42
C LYS A 207 1.83 -3.08 13.00
N LYS A 208 1.47 -3.99 13.91
CA LYS A 208 0.38 -4.96 13.72
C LYS A 208 -0.68 -4.67 14.78
N GLU A 209 -1.82 -4.13 14.37
CA GLU A 209 -2.84 -3.58 15.27
C GLU A 209 -2.23 -2.48 16.15
N ASP A 210 -2.16 -2.68 17.48
CA ASP A 210 -1.50 -1.76 18.41
C ASP A 210 -0.08 -2.16 18.80
N ASP A 211 0.40 -3.32 18.35
CA ASP A 211 1.68 -3.90 18.69
C ASP A 211 2.79 -3.57 17.69
N TRP A 212 4.01 -3.34 18.20
CA TRP A 212 5.21 -3.25 17.38
C TRP A 212 5.86 -4.61 17.21
N VAL A 213 6.08 -5.03 15.96
CA VAL A 213 6.64 -6.34 15.62
C VAL A 213 7.95 -6.14 14.83
N ALA A 214 9.01 -6.82 15.25
CA ALA A 214 10.30 -6.78 14.55
C ALA A 214 10.25 -7.64 13.29
N THR A 215 10.71 -7.10 12.16
CA THR A 215 10.90 -7.87 10.92
C THR A 215 12.04 -8.87 11.08
N LYS A 216 12.21 -9.76 10.10
CA LYS A 216 13.40 -10.65 10.06
C LYS A 216 14.68 -9.84 10.11
N LYS A 217 14.80 -8.77 9.33
CA LYS A 217 15.93 -7.85 9.32
C LYS A 217 16.12 -7.15 10.68
N GLY A 218 15.03 -6.73 11.32
CA GLY A 218 15.08 -6.14 12.66
C GLY A 218 15.60 -7.11 13.70
N LYS A 219 15.21 -8.38 13.65
CA LYS A 219 15.72 -9.43 14.54
C LYS A 219 17.20 -9.75 14.28
N GLU A 220 17.64 -9.74 13.03
CA GLU A 220 19.03 -9.96 12.63
C GLU A 220 19.98 -8.87 13.14
N ILE A 221 19.53 -7.63 13.28
CA ILE A 221 20.29 -6.52 13.85
C ILE A 221 20.16 -6.40 15.38
N GLY A 222 19.43 -7.32 16.02
CA GLY A 222 19.33 -7.40 17.47
C GLY A 222 18.06 -6.77 18.07
N GLY A 223 17.06 -6.46 17.29
CA GLY A 223 15.73 -6.03 17.77
C GLY A 223 15.01 -7.17 18.49
N ILE A 224 14.58 -6.94 19.74
CA ILE A 224 13.91 -7.94 20.60
C ILE A 224 12.53 -7.41 21.01
N GLU A 225 11.51 -8.20 20.74
CA GLU A 225 10.13 -7.91 21.13
C GLU A 225 9.93 -8.12 22.64
N ARG A 226 9.21 -7.20 23.29
CA ARG A 226 8.87 -7.24 24.71
C ARG A 226 7.40 -6.85 24.90
N ASN A 227 6.75 -7.47 25.87
CA ASN A 227 5.40 -7.11 26.29
C ASN A 227 5.44 -6.02 27.35
N GLY A 228 4.68 -4.95 27.15
CA GLY A 228 4.52 -3.85 28.11
C GLY A 228 3.06 -3.67 28.52
N GLN A 229 2.82 -2.73 29.42
CA GLN A 229 1.49 -2.42 29.93
C GLN A 229 0.50 -1.93 28.83
N TYR A 230 1.02 -1.37 27.72
CA TYR A 230 0.24 -0.76 26.63
C TYR A 230 0.46 -1.47 25.30
N GLY A 231 0.78 -2.78 25.31
CA GLY A 231 1.05 -3.56 24.11
C GLY A 231 2.51 -3.95 23.93
N GLN A 232 2.81 -4.58 22.80
CA GLN A 232 4.14 -5.07 22.47
C GLN A 232 5.02 -3.94 21.94
N PHE A 233 6.28 -3.90 22.39
CA PHE A 233 7.29 -2.95 21.93
C PHE A 233 8.62 -3.66 21.64
N ILE A 234 9.55 -2.97 21.00
CA ILE A 234 10.83 -3.53 20.61
C ILE A 234 11.96 -2.77 21.32
N ILE A 235 12.92 -3.51 21.86
CA ILE A 235 14.18 -2.98 22.37
C ILE A 235 15.29 -3.24 21.36
N TRP A 236 16.19 -2.27 21.22
CA TRP A 236 17.19 -2.22 20.18
C TRP A 236 18.60 -2.09 20.77
N PRO A 237 19.64 -2.60 20.08
CA PRO A 237 21.03 -2.35 20.47
C PRO A 237 21.34 -0.85 20.52
N GLU A 238 22.09 -0.43 21.54
CA GLU A 238 22.42 0.99 21.77
C GLU A 238 23.16 1.62 20.59
N GLU A 239 23.96 0.85 19.88
CA GLU A 239 24.77 1.30 18.73
C GLU A 239 23.91 1.77 17.55
N ILE A 240 22.67 1.33 17.46
CA ILE A 240 21.76 1.76 16.40
C ILE A 240 21.47 3.28 16.48
N ALA A 241 21.70 3.89 17.64
CA ALA A 241 21.55 5.33 17.82
C ALA A 241 22.43 6.15 16.87
N GLN A 242 23.59 5.65 16.48
CA GLN A 242 24.49 6.32 15.54
C GLN A 242 23.92 6.30 14.12
N GLU A 243 23.31 5.18 13.71
CA GLU A 243 22.69 5.05 12.38
C GLU A 243 21.41 5.91 12.23
N ILE A 244 20.71 6.19 13.34
CA ILE A 244 19.50 7.03 13.35
C ILE A 244 19.83 8.52 13.19
N THR A 245 21.06 8.93 13.57
CA THR A 245 21.50 10.33 13.57
C THR A 245 22.32 10.72 12.34
N GLU A 246 22.77 9.76 11.53
CA GLU A 246 23.39 9.96 10.21
C GLU A 246 22.31 10.19 9.13
#